data_0a4cb63f1bebea0929fe2be3cdc0ea87
#
_entry.id   0a4cb63f1bebea0929fe2be3cdc0ea87
#
_cell.length_a   1.000
_cell.length_b   1.000
_cell.length_c   1.000
_cell.angle_alpha   90.00
_cell.angle_beta   90.00
_cell.angle_gamma   90.00
#
_symmetry.space_group_name_H-M   'P 1'
#
loop_
_entity.id
_entity.type
_entity.pdbx_description
1 polymer ?
#
loop_
_entity_poly.entity_id
_entity_poly.type
_entity_poly.pdbx_seq_one_letter_code
_entity_poly.pdbx_strand_id
1 'polypeptide(L)'
;LGLRVVMTEPTEWIGGQLTSQGVPPDEHRWIEQRGASKSYRELRQRIRDYYRQYYPLVAAFRDQDHLNPGGGSVSRLCHEPRVAHAVLRSWLAPYCSSQRLSVLTGYSPVGADVERDRIRAVQVRSVRSGQLRVLQAPYFLDATELGDLLPLTGTESVTGAESRAETGELHAAEEANPENQQAFTVCLAVDYLEQQDHTIDRPQDYDFWRRYTPQLSPPWPGRLLDFTYTHPRSGQPKTLGFHPSQATAAGVLNLWQYRRIAEARQFLSGSYDSDISL
;
A
#
# COMPACT_ATOMS: atom_id res chain seq x y z
N LEU A 1 -10.85 9.95 -23.51
CA LEU A 1 -11.09 8.98 -24.58
C LEU A 1 -12.58 8.79 -24.91
N GLY A 2 -13.53 9.36 -24.15
CA GLY A 2 -14.98 9.24 -24.40
C GLY A 2 -15.62 7.89 -24.02
N LEU A 3 -14.84 7.00 -23.42
CA LEU A 3 -15.35 5.68 -22.98
C LEU A 3 -16.20 5.80 -21.70
N ARG A 4 -17.09 4.84 -21.50
CA ARG A 4 -17.76 4.60 -20.23
C ARG A 4 -17.02 3.47 -19.50
N VAL A 5 -16.79 3.65 -18.22
CA VAL A 5 -16.03 2.72 -17.38
C VAL A 5 -16.84 2.34 -16.15
N VAL A 6 -16.85 1.07 -15.81
CA VAL A 6 -17.26 0.57 -14.50
C VAL A 6 -16.00 0.11 -13.78
N MET A 7 -15.75 0.62 -12.60
CA MET A 7 -14.63 0.24 -11.73
C MET A 7 -15.20 -0.42 -10.48
N THR A 8 -14.69 -1.58 -10.13
CA THR A 8 -15.03 -2.27 -8.88
C THR A 8 -13.88 -2.15 -7.90
N GLU A 9 -14.19 -2.12 -6.63
CA GLU A 9 -13.25 -2.06 -5.52
C GLU A 9 -13.81 -2.90 -4.37
N PRO A 10 -13.10 -3.90 -3.85
CA PRO A 10 -13.60 -4.76 -2.77
C PRO A 10 -13.78 -4.04 -1.44
N THR A 11 -13.03 -2.98 -1.21
CA THR A 11 -13.11 -2.15 0.00
C THR A 11 -14.03 -0.94 -0.19
N GLU A 12 -14.16 -0.11 0.85
CA GLU A 12 -14.89 1.16 0.78
C GLU A 12 -14.06 2.29 0.15
N TRP A 13 -12.76 2.10 -0.01
CA TRP A 13 -11.81 3.12 -0.44
C TRP A 13 -11.09 2.70 -1.72
N ILE A 14 -11.28 3.46 -2.79
CA ILE A 14 -10.48 3.30 -4.01
C ILE A 14 -9.04 3.74 -3.76
N GLY A 15 -8.08 3.08 -4.43
CA GLY A 15 -6.67 3.50 -4.44
C GLY A 15 -5.67 2.50 -3.86
N GLY A 16 -6.14 1.34 -3.42
CA GLY A 16 -5.29 0.20 -3.01
C GLY A 16 -4.26 0.59 -1.95
N GLN A 17 -2.98 0.43 -2.26
CA GLN A 17 -1.88 0.69 -1.32
C GLN A 17 -1.92 2.09 -0.69
N LEU A 18 -2.23 3.12 -1.48
CA LEU A 18 -2.21 4.51 -1.01
C LEU A 18 -3.40 4.87 -0.10
N THR A 19 -4.37 4.01 0.00
CA THR A 19 -5.63 4.27 0.72
C THR A 19 -6.00 3.12 1.66
N SER A 20 -6.77 2.13 1.20
CA SER A 20 -7.32 1.05 2.05
C SER A 20 -6.26 0.17 2.71
N GLN A 21 -5.09 -0.01 2.08
CA GLN A 21 -3.98 -0.77 2.65
C GLN A 21 -3.04 0.08 3.51
N GLY A 22 -3.18 1.40 3.49
CA GLY A 22 -2.49 2.32 4.39
C GLY A 22 -1.01 2.54 4.10
N VAL A 23 -0.47 2.07 2.98
CA VAL A 23 0.96 2.18 2.70
C VAL A 23 1.31 3.52 2.05
N PRO A 24 2.24 4.31 2.61
CA PRO A 24 2.81 5.46 1.91
C PRO A 24 3.45 5.03 0.59
N PRO A 25 3.51 5.93 -0.42
CA PRO A 25 4.08 5.56 -1.71
C PRO A 25 5.52 5.07 -1.60
N ASP A 26 5.80 3.87 -2.10
CA ASP A 26 7.17 3.40 -2.28
C ASP A 26 7.74 4.01 -3.56
N GLU A 27 8.67 4.94 -3.40
CA GLU A 27 9.17 5.75 -4.49
C GLU A 27 10.69 5.76 -4.54
N HIS A 28 11.23 5.87 -5.76
CA HIS A 28 12.65 6.06 -5.91
C HIS A 28 13.09 7.47 -5.47
N ARG A 29 14.34 7.61 -5.06
CA ARG A 29 14.87 8.86 -4.47
C ARG A 29 14.82 10.10 -5.35
N TRP A 30 14.62 9.96 -6.66
CA TRP A 30 14.57 11.06 -7.63
C TRP A 30 13.15 11.46 -8.04
N ILE A 31 12.13 10.96 -7.34
CA ILE A 31 10.72 11.11 -7.72
C ILE A 31 10.28 12.57 -7.90
N GLU A 32 10.88 13.49 -7.16
CA GLU A 32 10.55 14.92 -7.29
C GLU A 32 11.06 15.54 -8.60
N GLN A 33 12.03 14.91 -9.24
CA GLN A 33 12.68 15.45 -10.44
C GLN A 33 12.29 14.71 -11.71
N ARG A 34 12.20 13.37 -11.66
CA ARG A 34 12.03 12.51 -12.85
C ARG A 34 11.47 11.14 -12.47
N GLY A 35 11.16 10.33 -13.50
CA GLY A 35 10.77 8.93 -13.32
C GLY A 35 9.31 8.72 -12.94
N ALA A 36 8.45 9.75 -13.10
CA ALA A 36 7.02 9.64 -12.86
C ALA A 36 6.20 10.10 -14.06
N SER A 37 5.05 9.47 -14.29
CA SER A 37 4.06 9.92 -15.26
C SER A 37 3.51 11.30 -14.87
N LYS A 38 2.94 12.02 -15.84
CA LYS A 38 2.29 13.30 -15.58
C LYS A 38 1.18 13.18 -14.55
N SER A 39 0.33 12.16 -14.68
CA SER A 39 -0.80 11.92 -13.77
C SER A 39 -0.34 11.60 -12.35
N TYR A 40 0.73 10.83 -12.19
CA TYR A 40 1.26 10.53 -10.86
C TYR A 40 1.85 11.77 -10.18
N ARG A 41 2.59 12.60 -10.91
CA ARG A 41 3.07 13.90 -10.39
C ARG A 41 1.91 14.81 -9.98
N GLU A 42 0.84 14.82 -10.79
CA GLU A 42 -0.38 15.56 -10.45
C GLU A 42 -1.06 15.04 -9.19
N LEU A 43 -1.17 13.72 -9.01
CA LEU A 43 -1.69 13.12 -7.79
C LEU A 43 -0.90 13.57 -6.56
N ARG A 44 0.43 13.49 -6.63
CA ARG A 44 1.32 13.94 -5.55
C ARG A 44 1.10 15.41 -5.20
N GLN A 45 1.01 16.26 -6.21
CA GLN A 45 0.77 17.70 -6.01
C GLN A 45 -0.60 17.95 -5.38
N ARG A 46 -1.65 17.28 -5.85
CA ARG A 46 -3.02 17.40 -5.29
C ARG A 46 -3.08 16.97 -3.83
N ILE A 47 -2.32 15.95 -3.42
CA ILE A 47 -2.22 15.53 -2.02
C ILE A 47 -1.59 16.67 -1.18
N ARG A 48 -0.49 17.27 -1.64
CA ARG A 48 0.14 18.42 -0.96
C ARG A 48 -0.79 19.62 -0.85
N ASP A 49 -1.49 19.94 -1.95
CA ASP A 49 -2.42 21.06 -1.99
C ASP A 49 -3.62 20.84 -1.08
N TYR A 50 -4.08 19.60 -0.95
CA TYR A 50 -5.13 19.24 0.00
C TYR A 50 -4.70 19.55 1.44
N TYR A 51 -3.49 19.18 1.84
CA TYR A 51 -2.96 19.54 3.17
C TYR A 51 -2.83 21.06 3.35
N ARG A 52 -2.31 21.79 2.36
CA ARG A 52 -2.18 23.23 2.42
C ARG A 52 -3.51 23.95 2.55
N GLN A 53 -4.55 23.41 1.95
CA GLN A 53 -5.88 24.02 1.92
C GLN A 53 -6.72 23.68 3.16
N TYR A 54 -6.64 22.44 3.64
CA TYR A 54 -7.61 21.94 4.62
C TYR A 54 -7.01 21.62 5.98
N TYR A 55 -5.69 21.54 6.10
CA TYR A 55 -5.06 21.20 7.36
C TYR A 55 -4.39 22.41 8.02
N PRO A 56 -4.43 22.50 9.35
CA PRO A 56 -3.83 23.60 10.11
C PRO A 56 -2.31 23.43 10.20
N LEU A 57 -1.62 23.58 9.06
CA LEU A 57 -0.17 23.47 8.98
C LEU A 57 0.53 24.68 9.60
N VAL A 58 1.63 24.44 10.29
CA VAL A 58 2.60 25.48 10.68
C VAL A 58 3.20 26.08 9.41
N ALA A 59 3.32 27.43 9.37
CA ALA A 59 3.77 28.14 8.16
C ALA A 59 5.08 27.63 7.59
N ALA A 60 6.06 27.32 8.44
CA ALA A 60 7.38 26.82 8.03
C ALA A 60 7.31 25.49 7.23
N PHE A 61 6.26 24.68 7.42
CA PHE A 61 6.02 23.46 6.66
C PHE A 61 5.09 23.69 5.47
N ARG A 62 4.06 24.51 5.64
CA ARG A 62 3.09 24.85 4.57
C ARG A 62 3.80 25.36 3.31
N ASP A 63 4.81 26.21 3.50
CA ASP A 63 5.49 26.91 2.42
C ASP A 63 6.62 26.08 1.78
N GLN A 64 6.83 24.85 2.22
CA GLN A 64 7.80 23.94 1.59
C GLN A 64 7.28 23.43 0.23
N ASP A 65 8.09 23.53 -0.82
CA ASP A 65 7.74 23.01 -2.16
C ASP A 65 7.39 21.51 -2.11
N HIS A 66 8.20 20.76 -1.39
CA HIS A 66 8.08 19.31 -1.24
C HIS A 66 7.54 18.91 0.14
N LEU A 67 6.41 19.50 0.53
CA LEU A 67 5.72 19.15 1.77
C LEU A 67 5.56 17.63 1.91
N ASN A 68 6.02 17.08 3.04
CA ASN A 68 5.88 15.69 3.44
C ASN A 68 5.15 15.61 4.78
N PRO A 69 3.80 15.59 4.81
CA PRO A 69 3.01 15.74 6.03
C PRO A 69 3.28 14.70 7.10
N GLY A 70 3.60 13.48 6.68
CA GLY A 70 4.02 12.41 7.59
C GLY A 70 5.47 12.52 8.03
N GLY A 71 6.32 13.25 7.32
CA GLY A 71 7.76 13.31 7.58
C GLY A 71 8.43 11.94 7.61
N GLY A 72 7.78 10.92 7.05
CA GLY A 72 8.30 9.55 6.98
C GLY A 72 9.50 9.45 6.03
N SER A 73 10.32 8.42 6.22
CA SER A 73 11.55 8.25 5.44
C SER A 73 11.44 7.31 4.25
N VAL A 74 10.37 6.54 4.13
CA VAL A 74 10.13 5.62 2.99
C VAL A 74 9.88 6.37 1.69
N SER A 75 9.24 7.54 1.78
CA SER A 75 8.87 8.37 0.63
C SER A 75 9.13 9.84 0.89
N ARG A 76 9.21 10.61 -0.19
CA ARG A 76 9.19 12.09 -0.15
C ARG A 76 7.78 12.66 0.06
N LEU A 77 6.76 11.80 0.12
CA LEU A 77 5.37 12.16 0.35
C LEU A 77 4.69 11.06 1.18
N CYS A 78 4.96 11.04 2.48
CA CYS A 78 4.17 10.25 3.43
C CYS A 78 2.95 11.08 3.85
N HIS A 79 1.78 10.48 3.79
CA HIS A 79 0.51 11.16 4.02
C HIS A 79 -0.51 10.20 4.63
N GLU A 80 -1.55 10.74 5.22
CA GLU A 80 -2.67 9.94 5.69
C GLU A 80 -3.44 9.31 4.52
N PRO A 81 -3.77 8.02 4.59
CA PRO A 81 -4.54 7.32 3.55
C PRO A 81 -5.86 7.99 3.19
N ARG A 82 -6.55 8.55 4.20
CA ARG A 82 -7.82 9.29 4.00
C ARG A 82 -7.67 10.50 3.08
N VAL A 83 -6.52 11.16 3.08
CA VAL A 83 -6.25 12.29 2.20
C VAL A 83 -6.09 11.84 0.76
N ALA A 84 -5.32 10.78 0.51
CA ALA A 84 -5.23 10.21 -0.83
C ALA A 84 -6.60 9.78 -1.36
N HIS A 85 -7.43 9.16 -0.53
CA HIS A 85 -8.79 8.78 -0.90
C HIS A 85 -9.66 10.00 -1.26
N ALA A 86 -9.64 11.05 -0.44
CA ALA A 86 -10.37 12.29 -0.73
C ALA A 86 -9.93 12.94 -2.03
N VAL A 87 -8.62 13.00 -2.29
CA VAL A 87 -8.04 13.52 -3.52
C VAL A 87 -8.47 12.70 -4.73
N LEU A 88 -8.38 11.37 -4.67
CA LEU A 88 -8.80 10.49 -5.76
C LEU A 88 -10.29 10.65 -6.07
N ARG A 89 -11.13 10.68 -5.06
CA ARG A 89 -12.58 10.89 -5.23
C ARG A 89 -12.89 12.24 -5.86
N SER A 90 -12.25 13.29 -5.39
CA SER A 90 -12.41 14.64 -5.96
C SER A 90 -11.96 14.67 -7.42
N TRP A 91 -10.84 14.03 -7.73
CA TRP A 91 -10.31 13.98 -9.10
C TRP A 91 -11.21 13.22 -10.08
N LEU A 92 -11.85 12.15 -9.60
CA LEU A 92 -12.77 11.33 -10.39
C LEU A 92 -14.21 11.89 -10.45
N ALA A 93 -14.57 12.82 -9.56
CA ALA A 93 -15.93 13.34 -9.45
C ALA A 93 -16.54 13.86 -10.76
N PRO A 94 -15.82 14.60 -11.64
CA PRO A 94 -16.39 15.05 -12.92
C PRO A 94 -16.79 13.90 -13.84
N TYR A 95 -16.06 12.79 -13.81
CA TYR A 95 -16.36 11.60 -14.60
C TYR A 95 -17.55 10.82 -14.04
N CYS A 96 -17.68 10.77 -12.72
CA CYS A 96 -18.83 10.19 -12.06
C CYS A 96 -20.10 11.02 -12.34
N SER A 97 -20.03 12.33 -12.19
CA SER A 97 -21.15 13.24 -12.44
C SER A 97 -21.63 13.21 -13.90
N SER A 98 -20.70 13.04 -14.84
CA SER A 98 -21.04 12.89 -16.26
C SER A 98 -21.45 11.48 -16.68
N GLN A 99 -21.57 10.56 -15.72
CA GLN A 99 -21.91 9.14 -15.95
C GLN A 99 -20.91 8.40 -16.88
N ARG A 100 -19.70 8.91 -17.00
CA ARG A 100 -18.60 8.24 -17.73
C ARG A 100 -17.86 7.23 -16.87
N LEU A 101 -17.90 7.40 -15.55
CA LEU A 101 -17.33 6.47 -14.58
C LEU A 101 -18.40 6.07 -13.56
N SER A 102 -18.57 4.78 -13.37
CA SER A 102 -19.32 4.21 -12.25
C SER A 102 -18.36 3.48 -11.33
N VAL A 103 -18.29 3.87 -10.06
CA VAL A 103 -17.48 3.22 -9.04
C VAL A 103 -18.37 2.35 -8.16
N LEU A 104 -18.08 1.07 -8.09
CA LEU A 104 -18.78 0.08 -7.27
C LEU A 104 -17.84 -0.38 -6.14
N THR A 105 -17.90 0.29 -4.99
CA THR A 105 -17.19 -0.14 -3.78
C THR A 105 -17.88 -1.32 -3.11
N GLY A 106 -17.13 -2.17 -2.40
CA GLY A 106 -17.64 -3.39 -1.77
C GLY A 106 -17.98 -4.49 -2.76
N TYR A 107 -17.35 -4.54 -3.95
CA TYR A 107 -17.58 -5.58 -4.96
C TYR A 107 -16.29 -6.25 -5.38
N SER A 108 -16.26 -7.58 -5.30
CA SER A 108 -15.15 -8.42 -5.76
C SER A 108 -15.56 -9.30 -6.94
N PRO A 109 -14.67 -9.60 -7.89
CA PRO A 109 -14.93 -10.56 -8.95
C PRO A 109 -15.09 -11.97 -8.36
N VAL A 110 -16.06 -12.74 -8.87
CA VAL A 110 -16.35 -14.11 -8.41
C VAL A 110 -16.56 -15.10 -9.53
N GLY A 111 -16.59 -14.65 -10.78
CA GLY A 111 -16.75 -15.52 -11.94
C GLY A 111 -16.63 -14.74 -13.24
N ALA A 112 -16.39 -15.43 -14.32
CA ALA A 112 -16.35 -14.88 -15.66
C ALA A 112 -17.07 -15.79 -16.65
N ASP A 113 -17.63 -15.18 -17.70
CA ASP A 113 -18.12 -15.85 -18.88
C ASP A 113 -17.12 -15.63 -20.01
N VAL A 114 -16.51 -16.73 -20.48
CA VAL A 114 -15.45 -16.70 -21.48
C VAL A 114 -15.85 -17.54 -22.68
N GLU A 115 -15.76 -16.96 -23.85
CA GLU A 115 -15.96 -17.66 -25.11
C GLU A 115 -14.67 -17.66 -25.90
N ARG A 116 -14.01 -18.81 -26.00
CA ARG A 116 -12.66 -18.95 -26.58
C ARG A 116 -11.68 -18.01 -25.86
N ASP A 117 -11.03 -17.10 -26.59
CA ASP A 117 -10.04 -16.16 -26.08
C ASP A 117 -10.66 -14.80 -25.67
N ARG A 118 -11.98 -14.76 -25.47
CA ARG A 118 -12.68 -13.51 -25.20
C ARG A 118 -13.53 -13.58 -23.95
N ILE A 119 -13.29 -12.68 -23.02
CA ILE A 119 -14.15 -12.46 -21.86
C ILE A 119 -15.42 -11.76 -22.34
N ARG A 120 -16.59 -12.35 -22.09
CA ARG A 120 -17.91 -11.82 -22.42
C ARG A 120 -18.51 -11.03 -21.28
N ALA A 121 -18.32 -11.54 -20.07
CA ALA A 121 -18.84 -10.91 -18.86
C ALA A 121 -17.98 -11.28 -17.64
N VAL A 122 -18.00 -10.40 -16.63
CA VAL A 122 -17.45 -10.68 -15.30
C VAL A 122 -18.59 -10.57 -14.28
N GLN A 123 -18.72 -11.58 -13.42
CA GLN A 123 -19.62 -11.56 -12.30
C GLN A 123 -18.91 -10.99 -11.08
N VAL A 124 -19.52 -9.98 -10.47
CA VAL A 124 -19.02 -9.38 -9.24
C VAL A 124 -20.05 -9.54 -8.13
N ARG A 125 -19.57 -9.77 -6.92
CA ARG A 125 -20.40 -9.98 -5.73
C ARG A 125 -20.16 -8.87 -4.72
N SER A 126 -21.23 -8.30 -4.17
CA SER A 126 -21.16 -7.40 -3.05
C SER A 126 -20.64 -8.14 -1.82
N VAL A 127 -19.55 -7.66 -1.24
CA VAL A 127 -18.95 -8.20 0.00
C VAL A 127 -19.93 -8.07 1.17
N ARG A 128 -20.74 -7.01 1.17
CA ARG A 128 -21.69 -6.72 2.26
C ARG A 128 -23.01 -7.47 2.15
N SER A 129 -23.64 -7.47 0.97
CA SER A 129 -24.98 -8.02 0.78
C SER A 129 -25.02 -9.38 0.08
N GLY A 130 -23.91 -9.83 -0.49
CA GLY A 130 -23.88 -11.02 -1.34
C GLY A 130 -24.54 -10.85 -2.72
N GLN A 131 -25.09 -9.67 -3.03
CA GLN A 131 -25.73 -9.40 -4.31
C GLN A 131 -24.77 -9.59 -5.46
N LEU A 132 -25.19 -10.34 -6.47
CA LEU A 132 -24.45 -10.52 -7.72
C LEU A 132 -24.83 -9.46 -8.75
N ARG A 133 -23.83 -9.02 -9.50
CA ARG A 133 -23.98 -8.21 -10.72
C ARG A 133 -23.17 -8.81 -11.84
N VAL A 134 -23.66 -8.69 -13.06
CA VAL A 134 -22.94 -9.09 -14.27
C VAL A 134 -22.53 -7.84 -15.02
N LEU A 135 -21.23 -7.71 -15.26
CA LEU A 135 -20.63 -6.61 -16.00
C LEU A 135 -20.24 -7.11 -17.39
N GLN A 136 -20.75 -6.43 -18.42
CA GLN A 136 -20.43 -6.71 -19.82
C GLN A 136 -19.69 -5.51 -20.40
N ALA A 137 -18.56 -5.78 -21.05
CA ALA A 137 -17.75 -4.75 -21.67
C ALA A 137 -16.90 -5.35 -22.81
N PRO A 138 -16.45 -4.53 -23.78
CA PRO A 138 -15.51 -5.01 -24.80
C PRO A 138 -14.09 -5.22 -24.25
N TYR A 139 -13.75 -4.61 -23.12
CA TYR A 139 -12.44 -4.70 -22.48
C TYR A 139 -12.60 -4.85 -20.97
N PHE A 140 -11.78 -5.72 -20.37
CA PHE A 140 -11.62 -5.90 -18.95
C PHE A 140 -10.17 -5.62 -18.58
N LEU A 141 -9.96 -4.87 -17.50
CA LEU A 141 -8.64 -4.58 -16.95
C LEU A 141 -8.59 -5.15 -15.53
N ASP A 142 -7.72 -6.11 -15.34
CA ASP A 142 -7.43 -6.61 -13.99
C ASP A 142 -6.44 -5.66 -13.32
N ALA A 143 -6.89 -5.03 -12.26
CA ALA A 143 -6.08 -4.19 -11.38
C ALA A 143 -6.25 -4.63 -9.92
N THR A 144 -6.61 -5.90 -9.73
CA THR A 144 -6.67 -6.53 -8.40
C THR A 144 -5.27 -6.80 -7.87
N GLU A 145 -5.14 -6.95 -6.57
CA GLU A 145 -3.84 -7.18 -5.92
C GLU A 145 -3.20 -8.52 -6.32
N LEU A 146 -4.02 -9.54 -6.59
CA LEU A 146 -3.57 -10.91 -6.84
C LEU A 146 -3.81 -11.40 -8.26
N GLY A 147 -4.31 -10.54 -9.16
CA GLY A 147 -4.72 -10.96 -10.50
C GLY A 147 -5.98 -11.83 -10.48
N ASP A 148 -6.98 -11.44 -9.71
CA ASP A 148 -8.17 -12.26 -9.41
C ASP A 148 -8.95 -12.69 -10.65
N LEU A 149 -8.87 -11.94 -11.75
CA LEU A 149 -9.51 -12.33 -13.00
C LEU A 149 -8.79 -13.44 -13.74
N LEU A 150 -7.48 -13.61 -13.54
CA LEU A 150 -6.68 -14.60 -14.27
C LEU A 150 -7.21 -16.03 -14.08
N PRO A 151 -7.39 -16.54 -12.84
CA PRO A 151 -7.96 -17.86 -12.64
C PRO A 151 -9.43 -17.95 -13.03
N LEU A 152 -10.22 -16.87 -12.87
CA LEU A 152 -11.64 -16.86 -13.23
C LEU A 152 -11.86 -16.93 -14.74
N THR A 153 -10.92 -16.45 -15.52
CA THR A 153 -10.99 -16.42 -17.00
C THR A 153 -10.22 -17.56 -17.65
N GLY A 154 -9.44 -18.33 -16.88
CA GLY A 154 -8.53 -19.35 -17.42
C GLY A 154 -7.36 -18.75 -18.20
N THR A 155 -7.04 -17.48 -17.97
CA THR A 155 -5.90 -16.82 -18.59
C THR A 155 -4.60 -17.42 -18.04
N GLU A 156 -3.68 -17.76 -18.95
CA GLU A 156 -2.36 -18.28 -18.58
C GLU A 156 -1.62 -17.28 -17.69
N SER A 157 -1.05 -17.79 -16.62
CA SER A 157 -0.33 -16.97 -15.63
C SER A 157 0.76 -17.79 -14.95
N VAL A 158 1.77 -17.10 -14.44
CA VAL A 158 2.86 -17.68 -13.65
C VAL A 158 2.96 -17.01 -12.31
N THR A 159 3.47 -17.73 -11.30
CA THR A 159 3.71 -17.20 -9.95
C THR A 159 5.15 -17.48 -9.54
N GLY A 160 5.64 -16.72 -8.57
CA GLY A 160 6.98 -16.88 -8.03
C GLY A 160 8.09 -16.37 -8.94
N ALA A 161 9.24 -17.02 -8.88
CA ALA A 161 10.41 -16.68 -9.69
C ALA A 161 10.46 -17.50 -10.97
N GLU A 162 10.51 -16.83 -12.12
CA GLU A 162 10.71 -17.45 -13.43
C GLU A 162 12.18 -17.78 -13.67
N SER A 163 12.47 -18.72 -14.54
CA SER A 163 13.83 -19.09 -14.89
C SER A 163 14.44 -18.13 -15.91
N ARG A 164 15.78 -18.11 -15.96
CA ARG A 164 16.51 -17.37 -17.00
C ARG A 164 16.23 -17.89 -18.41
N ALA A 165 15.99 -19.18 -18.54
CA ALA A 165 15.66 -19.79 -19.82
C ALA A 165 14.32 -19.30 -20.38
N GLU A 166 13.36 -18.98 -19.49
CA GLU A 166 12.04 -18.46 -19.87
C GLU A 166 12.05 -16.98 -20.20
N THR A 167 12.75 -16.16 -19.40
CA THR A 167 12.68 -14.71 -19.50
C THR A 167 13.87 -14.06 -20.20
N GLY A 168 15.04 -14.71 -20.21
CA GLY A 168 16.30 -14.13 -20.68
C GLY A 168 16.88 -13.04 -19.77
N GLU A 169 16.31 -12.83 -18.60
CA GLU A 169 16.76 -11.80 -17.67
C GLU A 169 18.11 -12.13 -17.04
N LEU A 170 18.98 -11.11 -16.96
CA LEU A 170 20.37 -11.28 -16.48
C LEU A 170 20.44 -11.83 -15.05
N HIS A 171 19.50 -11.43 -14.19
CA HIS A 171 19.47 -11.77 -12.77
C HIS A 171 18.41 -12.83 -12.41
N ALA A 172 17.71 -13.38 -13.39
CA ALA A 172 16.79 -14.49 -13.15
C ALA A 172 17.56 -15.73 -12.65
N ALA A 173 16.91 -16.50 -11.80
CA ALA A 173 17.42 -17.82 -11.37
C ALA A 173 17.59 -18.76 -12.56
N GLU A 174 18.45 -19.78 -12.43
CA GLU A 174 18.61 -20.77 -13.50
C GLU A 174 17.36 -21.64 -13.63
N GLU A 175 16.73 -21.98 -12.50
CA GLU A 175 15.51 -22.77 -12.43
C GLU A 175 14.36 -21.91 -11.88
N ALA A 176 13.15 -22.12 -12.42
CA ALA A 176 11.94 -21.49 -11.92
C ALA A 176 11.57 -22.01 -10.53
N ASN A 177 11.06 -21.13 -9.69
CA ASN A 177 10.55 -21.49 -8.37
C ASN A 177 9.20 -20.80 -8.11
N PRO A 178 8.06 -21.46 -8.41
CA PRO A 178 6.73 -20.90 -8.21
C PRO A 178 6.41 -20.55 -6.75
N GLU A 179 7.08 -21.20 -5.79
CA GLU A 179 6.89 -20.95 -4.35
C GLU A 179 7.68 -19.72 -3.85
N ASN A 180 8.58 -19.18 -4.64
CA ASN A 180 9.35 -17.99 -4.29
C ASN A 180 8.51 -16.73 -4.54
N GLN A 181 7.51 -16.53 -3.69
CA GLN A 181 6.58 -15.40 -3.77
C GLN A 181 6.97 -14.29 -2.80
N GLN A 182 6.56 -13.07 -3.12
CA GLN A 182 6.77 -11.94 -2.25
C GLN A 182 5.95 -12.08 -0.96
N ALA A 183 6.58 -11.81 0.18
CA ALA A 183 5.89 -11.76 1.47
C ALA A 183 4.88 -10.61 1.49
N PHE A 184 3.76 -10.81 2.18
CA PHE A 184 2.77 -9.78 2.42
C PHE A 184 3.00 -9.07 3.76
N THR A 185 2.48 -7.87 3.90
CA THR A 185 2.52 -7.08 5.14
C THR A 185 1.11 -6.64 5.50
N VAL A 186 0.73 -6.79 6.75
CA VAL A 186 -0.49 -6.21 7.31
C VAL A 186 -0.14 -4.87 7.93
N CYS A 187 -0.74 -3.79 7.43
CA CYS A 187 -0.52 -2.44 7.95
C CYS A 187 -1.64 -2.03 8.90
N LEU A 188 -1.29 -1.35 9.98
CA LEU A 188 -2.23 -0.73 10.91
C LEU A 188 -1.65 0.61 11.38
N ALA A 189 -2.53 1.61 11.54
CA ALA A 189 -2.11 2.91 12.07
C ALA A 189 -1.96 2.82 13.60
N VAL A 190 -0.83 3.31 14.09
CA VAL A 190 -0.50 3.36 15.52
C VAL A 190 -0.04 4.76 15.91
N ASP A 191 -0.36 5.15 17.12
CA ASP A 191 0.20 6.31 17.79
C ASP A 191 0.91 5.89 19.08
N TYR A 192 1.69 6.79 19.66
CA TYR A 192 2.35 6.59 20.94
C TYR A 192 1.97 7.72 21.89
N LEU A 193 1.19 7.38 22.90
CA LEU A 193 0.75 8.31 23.93
C LEU A 193 1.57 8.09 25.21
N GLU A 194 2.48 8.99 25.47
CA GLU A 194 3.38 8.88 26.62
C GLU A 194 2.59 8.87 27.92
N GLN A 195 2.97 8.00 28.86
CA GLN A 195 2.35 7.82 30.18
C GLN A 195 0.90 7.30 30.16
N GLN A 196 0.43 6.77 29.04
CA GLN A 196 -0.84 6.07 28.98
C GLN A 196 -0.64 4.56 28.84
N ASP A 197 -1.46 3.79 29.54
CA ASP A 197 -1.46 2.32 29.42
C ASP A 197 -2.62 1.88 28.53
N HIS A 198 -2.28 1.38 27.33
CA HIS A 198 -3.20 0.83 26.34
C HIS A 198 -3.00 -0.67 26.16
N THR A 199 -2.47 -1.36 27.19
CA THR A 199 -2.27 -2.82 27.16
C THR A 199 -3.60 -3.52 26.92
N ILE A 200 -3.65 -4.37 25.91
CA ILE A 200 -4.80 -5.22 25.63
C ILE A 200 -4.66 -6.59 26.28
N ASP A 201 -5.76 -7.34 26.36
CA ASP A 201 -5.72 -8.73 26.76
C ASP A 201 -4.79 -9.54 25.86
N ARG A 202 -4.09 -10.51 26.45
CA ARG A 202 -3.12 -11.32 25.74
C ARG A 202 -3.84 -12.17 24.68
N PRO A 203 -3.49 -12.07 23.37
CA PRO A 203 -4.06 -12.93 22.33
C PRO A 203 -3.84 -14.42 22.60
N GLN A 204 -4.73 -15.28 22.09
CA GLN A 204 -4.71 -16.73 22.34
C GLN A 204 -3.34 -17.37 22.04
N ASP A 205 -2.72 -17.04 20.91
CA ASP A 205 -1.46 -17.64 20.46
C ASP A 205 -0.22 -16.77 20.75
N TYR A 206 -0.36 -15.80 21.67
CA TYR A 206 0.70 -14.84 21.99
C TYR A 206 2.03 -15.51 22.36
N ASP A 207 2.01 -16.49 23.26
CA ASP A 207 3.22 -17.15 23.74
C ASP A 207 3.92 -18.00 22.67
N PHE A 208 3.15 -18.57 21.75
CA PHE A 208 3.69 -19.26 20.57
C PHE A 208 4.43 -18.28 19.67
N TRP A 209 3.75 -17.26 19.18
CA TRP A 209 4.32 -16.29 18.23
C TRP A 209 5.50 -15.52 18.82
N ARG A 210 5.44 -15.19 20.09
CA ARG A 210 6.56 -14.49 20.76
C ARG A 210 7.84 -15.32 20.83
N ARG A 211 7.75 -16.64 20.78
CA ARG A 211 8.92 -17.55 20.82
C ARG A 211 9.27 -18.16 19.49
N TYR A 212 8.43 -18.00 18.49
CA TYR A 212 8.60 -18.61 17.18
C TYR A 212 9.83 -18.07 16.47
N THR A 213 10.68 -18.97 15.99
CA THR A 213 11.84 -18.71 15.14
C THR A 213 11.60 -19.36 13.79
N PRO A 214 11.51 -18.57 12.68
CA PRO A 214 11.33 -19.11 11.34
C PRO A 214 12.50 -20.01 10.91
N GLN A 215 12.19 -21.10 10.26
CA GLN A 215 13.18 -22.01 9.64
C GLN A 215 13.34 -21.61 8.16
N LEU A 216 14.27 -20.74 7.87
CA LEU A 216 14.50 -20.17 6.55
C LEU A 216 15.93 -20.37 6.07
N SER A 217 16.15 -20.20 4.78
CA SER A 217 17.47 -20.15 4.16
C SER A 217 17.61 -18.83 3.37
N PRO A 218 18.56 -17.95 3.71
CA PRO A 218 19.46 -18.02 4.87
C PRO A 218 18.71 -18.01 6.22
N PRO A 219 19.33 -18.50 7.30
CA PRO A 219 18.68 -18.58 8.61
C PRO A 219 18.16 -17.21 9.09
N TRP A 220 16.95 -17.20 9.66
CA TRP A 220 16.46 -16.03 10.37
C TRP A 220 17.27 -15.80 11.65
N PRO A 221 17.64 -14.56 12.00
CA PRO A 221 18.62 -14.29 13.06
C PRO A 221 18.08 -14.43 14.49
N GLY A 222 16.83 -14.77 14.67
CA GLY A 222 16.21 -14.87 16.00
C GLY A 222 14.72 -15.15 15.96
N ARG A 223 13.96 -14.54 16.81
CA ARG A 223 12.50 -14.69 16.86
C ARG A 223 11.84 -13.91 15.74
N LEU A 224 10.68 -14.39 15.26
CA LEU A 224 9.92 -13.69 14.24
C LEU A 224 9.48 -12.29 14.70
N LEU A 225 8.93 -12.20 15.91
CA LEU A 225 8.51 -10.94 16.52
C LEU A 225 9.68 -10.30 17.27
N ASP A 226 10.67 -9.86 16.50
CA ASP A 226 11.84 -9.11 16.95
C ASP A 226 12.14 -8.02 15.91
N PHE A 227 12.87 -7.00 16.30
CA PHE A 227 13.32 -5.94 15.40
C PHE A 227 14.63 -6.27 14.68
N THR A 228 15.10 -7.51 14.77
CA THR A 228 16.29 -8.00 14.10
C THR A 228 15.92 -8.85 12.87
N TYR A 229 16.53 -8.55 11.76
CA TYR A 229 16.33 -9.26 10.50
C TYR A 229 17.65 -9.55 9.80
N THR A 230 17.66 -10.49 8.87
CA THR A 230 18.82 -10.75 8.01
C THR A 230 18.88 -9.72 6.89
N HIS A 231 19.94 -8.92 6.86
CA HIS A 231 20.11 -7.89 5.83
C HIS A 231 20.36 -8.57 4.46
N PRO A 232 19.54 -8.30 3.41
CA PRO A 232 19.52 -9.09 2.18
C PRO A 232 20.82 -9.05 1.37
N ARG A 233 21.60 -7.97 1.48
CA ARG A 233 22.87 -7.83 0.75
C ARG A 233 24.09 -8.42 1.48
N SER A 234 24.08 -8.35 2.79
CA SER A 234 25.25 -8.78 3.59
C SER A 234 25.08 -10.13 4.25
N GLY A 235 23.85 -10.66 4.33
CA GLY A 235 23.53 -11.87 5.08
C GLY A 235 23.71 -11.73 6.60
N GLN A 236 24.01 -10.52 7.11
CA GLN A 236 24.26 -10.30 8.53
C GLN A 236 23.02 -9.82 9.27
N PRO A 237 22.86 -10.17 10.56
CA PRO A 237 21.79 -9.65 11.39
C PRO A 237 21.87 -8.13 11.50
N LYS A 238 20.72 -7.47 11.40
CA LYS A 238 20.57 -6.02 11.59
C LYS A 238 19.36 -5.74 12.46
N THR A 239 19.53 -4.95 13.51
CA THR A 239 18.46 -4.56 14.43
C THR A 239 17.94 -3.17 14.07
N LEU A 240 16.61 -3.03 13.98
CA LEU A 240 15.89 -1.80 13.65
C LEU A 240 15.49 -1.05 14.93
N GLY A 241 15.40 0.27 14.87
CA GLY A 241 14.71 1.05 15.90
C GLY A 241 13.19 0.97 15.73
N PHE A 242 12.46 1.13 16.82
CA PHE A 242 11.00 1.16 16.79
C PHE A 242 10.40 2.30 17.62
N HIS A 243 10.98 2.64 18.76
CA HIS A 243 10.41 3.66 19.64
C HIS A 243 10.54 5.08 19.04
N PRO A 244 9.52 5.96 19.19
CA PRO A 244 9.54 7.32 18.64
C PRO A 244 10.78 8.14 19.03
N SER A 245 11.20 8.06 20.29
CA SER A 245 12.36 8.79 20.83
C SER A 245 13.69 8.03 20.72
N GLN A 246 13.70 6.82 20.14
CA GLN A 246 14.91 6.02 20.02
C GLN A 246 15.86 6.60 18.99
N ALA A 247 17.03 7.05 19.43
CA ALA A 247 18.12 7.35 18.53
C ALA A 247 18.65 6.07 17.91
N THR A 248 18.76 6.03 16.59
CA THR A 248 19.37 4.91 15.87
C THR A 248 20.76 5.28 15.38
N ALA A 249 21.66 4.30 15.31
CA ALA A 249 22.97 4.49 14.71
C ALA A 249 22.86 4.90 13.24
N ALA A 250 23.89 5.54 12.70
CA ALA A 250 23.89 5.97 11.31
C ALA A 250 23.60 4.79 10.35
N GLY A 251 22.62 4.98 9.48
CA GLY A 251 22.19 3.96 8.52
C GLY A 251 21.30 2.84 9.10
N VAL A 252 20.91 2.93 10.37
CA VAL A 252 19.91 2.06 10.98
C VAL A 252 18.53 2.70 10.86
N LEU A 253 17.58 1.96 10.30
CA LEU A 253 16.22 2.40 10.13
C LEU A 253 15.47 2.39 11.46
N ASN A 254 14.74 3.46 11.76
CA ASN A 254 13.72 3.49 12.80
C ASN A 254 12.37 3.26 12.16
N LEU A 255 11.70 2.16 12.52
CA LEU A 255 10.40 1.77 11.93
C LEU A 255 9.31 2.77 12.26
N TRP A 256 9.34 3.43 13.43
CA TRP A 256 8.39 4.49 13.76
C TRP A 256 8.43 5.64 12.75
N GLN A 257 9.62 6.02 12.30
CA GLN A 257 9.79 7.11 11.34
C GLN A 257 9.66 6.64 9.89
N TYR A 258 9.72 5.34 9.62
CA TYR A 258 9.81 4.82 8.27
C TYR A 258 8.55 5.11 7.46
N ARG A 259 7.38 4.69 7.97
CA ARG A 259 6.08 4.88 7.33
C ARG A 259 5.17 5.83 8.12
N ARG A 260 5.74 6.82 8.78
CA ARG A 260 4.95 7.82 9.50
C ARG A 260 4.06 8.60 8.54
N ILE A 261 2.77 8.68 8.83
CA ILE A 261 1.75 9.31 7.97
C ILE A 261 1.29 10.67 8.46
N ALA A 262 1.51 10.98 9.74
CA ALA A 262 1.32 12.31 10.31
C ALA A 262 2.45 12.63 11.28
N GLU A 263 3.14 13.74 11.05
CA GLU A 263 4.17 14.28 11.96
C GLU A 263 3.57 15.46 12.73
N ALA A 264 3.23 15.24 14.00
CA ALA A 264 2.46 16.18 14.82
C ALA A 264 3.03 17.61 14.80
N ARG A 265 4.36 17.78 14.84
CA ARG A 265 5.03 19.10 14.83
C ARG A 265 4.79 19.93 13.55
N GLN A 266 4.34 19.32 12.45
CA GLN A 266 4.01 20.05 11.21
C GLN A 266 2.65 20.75 11.29
N PHE A 267 1.84 20.41 12.28
CA PHE A 267 0.49 20.94 12.47
C PHE A 267 0.44 21.86 13.69
N LEU A 268 -0.53 22.76 13.71
CA LEU A 268 -0.76 23.63 14.86
C LEU A 268 -1.08 22.79 16.11
N SER A 269 -0.69 23.30 17.27
CA SER A 269 -0.90 22.64 18.55
C SER A 269 -2.36 22.22 18.75
N GLY A 270 -2.58 21.00 19.24
CA GLY A 270 -3.90 20.42 19.45
C GLY A 270 -4.53 19.77 18.21
N SER A 271 -3.81 19.70 17.07
CA SER A 271 -4.29 18.99 15.88
C SER A 271 -4.04 17.49 15.96
N TYR A 272 -2.93 17.09 16.56
CA TYR A 272 -2.53 15.70 16.82
C TYR A 272 -1.88 15.62 18.20
N ASP A 273 -2.23 14.60 18.98
CA ASP A 273 -1.64 14.35 20.30
C ASP A 273 -0.22 13.77 20.18
N SER A 274 0.02 13.02 19.12
CA SER A 274 1.33 12.43 18.80
C SER A 274 1.50 12.22 17.29
N ASP A 275 2.68 11.76 16.87
CA ASP A 275 2.92 11.26 15.51
C ASP A 275 2.08 9.99 15.26
N ILE A 276 1.62 9.80 14.01
CA ILE A 276 0.92 8.58 13.60
C ILE A 276 1.80 7.82 12.59
N SER A 277 2.06 6.54 12.87
CA SER A 277 2.85 5.65 12.03
C SER A 277 2.06 4.42 11.54
N LEU A 278 2.59 3.74 10.51
CA LEU A 278 2.03 2.50 9.95
C LEU A 278 3.03 1.36 10.09
#